data_e66e7146cef997201618bcd7706fe883
#
_entry.id   e66e7146cef997201618bcd7706fe883
#
_cell.length_a   1.000
_cell.length_b   1.000
_cell.length_c   1.000
_cell.angle_alpha   90.00
_cell.angle_beta   90.00
_cell.angle_gamma   90.00
#
_symmetry.space_group_name_H-M   'P 1'
#
loop_
_entity.id
_entity.type
_entity.pdbx_description
1 polymer ?
#
loop_
_entity_poly.entity_id
_entity_poly.type
_entity_poly.pdbx_seq_one_letter_code
_entity_poly.pdbx_strand_id
1 'polypeptide(L)'
;MDRENRRFLKKLSICMAVLFVIVTAVSLFVMNFTPLNRLIGGYKEQKLDLSRAQGSNFVYSDFDGTVTVGMGYSELEFTGIDARVGSIGFDIELDDNVDKSTVRVDFSDSTTSYYRQGLAKLDMDRDSDNIMTCSFSGDVSRLRFNISVDGDGYVAIKNITLNQTASARHIVGTVLTYLLIAIVAGFIIYLIANPAGARKKFSDNKLSCTRWAVAITAVTMALAVFFTFTSVAKGWSNTYFSFTSHEGNQISKELVDAFEHHQVHLLEEPNDELLALENPYDSPKRNTEVTQERFLWDHCLYNGKYYSYYGIGPVLALFLPYHLITGYYFPCGWATLMFALVGIIFLTKIYLAVIEKKFRELPTNTVLAGLITLQMSSGIMFSPARPLFYELAIAAGFMNVAIGAYLLI
;
A
#
# COMPACT_ATOMS: atom_id res chain seq x y z
N MET A 1 34.48 -23.71 -15.78
CA MET A 1 33.97 -23.14 -14.52
C MET A 1 34.97 -23.43 -13.42
N ASP A 2 35.57 -22.40 -12.84
CA ASP A 2 36.60 -22.48 -11.81
C ASP A 2 36.10 -23.24 -10.57
N ARG A 3 37.00 -23.93 -9.85
CA ARG A 3 36.67 -24.74 -8.64
C ARG A 3 35.99 -23.92 -7.55
N GLU A 4 36.33 -22.65 -7.46
CA GLU A 4 35.77 -21.68 -6.52
C GLU A 4 34.30 -21.31 -6.86
N ASN A 5 34.00 -21.09 -8.14
CA ASN A 5 32.64 -20.86 -8.61
C ASN A 5 31.72 -22.07 -8.36
N ARG A 6 32.22 -23.30 -8.53
CA ARG A 6 31.41 -24.49 -8.20
C ARG A 6 31.11 -24.59 -6.71
N ARG A 7 32.09 -24.28 -5.86
CA ARG A 7 31.86 -24.24 -4.39
C ARG A 7 30.87 -23.16 -3.99
N PHE A 8 30.98 -21.98 -4.60
CA PHE A 8 30.05 -20.88 -4.35
C PHE A 8 28.63 -21.24 -4.76
N LEU A 9 28.41 -21.75 -5.97
CA LEU A 9 27.10 -22.19 -6.46
C LEU A 9 26.49 -23.28 -5.60
N LYS A 10 27.29 -24.25 -5.12
CA LYS A 10 26.81 -25.27 -4.19
C LYS A 10 26.35 -24.69 -2.87
N LYS A 11 27.08 -23.72 -2.27
CA LYS A 11 26.68 -23.05 -1.05
C LYS A 11 25.41 -22.22 -1.27
N LEU A 12 25.35 -21.48 -2.38
CA LEU A 12 24.16 -20.69 -2.73
C LEU A 12 22.93 -21.57 -2.89
N SER A 13 23.05 -22.72 -3.59
CA SER A 13 21.93 -23.67 -3.75
C SER A 13 21.43 -24.20 -2.41
N ILE A 14 22.34 -24.50 -1.48
CA ILE A 14 21.96 -24.93 -0.12
C ILE A 14 21.24 -23.80 0.62
N CYS A 15 21.78 -22.58 0.59
CA CYS A 15 21.13 -21.42 1.21
C CYS A 15 19.74 -21.16 0.62
N MET A 16 19.59 -21.27 -0.71
CA MET A 16 18.29 -21.11 -1.37
C MET A 16 17.31 -22.21 -0.99
N ALA A 17 17.76 -23.46 -0.85
CA ALA A 17 16.90 -24.55 -0.38
C ALA A 17 16.42 -24.32 1.06
N VAL A 18 17.31 -23.88 1.95
CA VAL A 18 16.95 -23.53 3.33
C VAL A 18 15.98 -22.36 3.36
N LEU A 19 16.24 -21.31 2.58
CA LEU A 19 15.35 -20.15 2.47
C LEU A 19 13.98 -20.56 1.94
N PHE A 20 13.92 -21.44 0.94
CA PHE A 20 12.67 -22.00 0.43
C PHE A 20 11.85 -22.69 1.54
N VAL A 21 12.48 -23.53 2.35
CA VAL A 21 11.81 -24.23 3.46
C VAL A 21 11.31 -23.22 4.49
N ILE A 22 12.12 -22.23 4.86
CA ILE A 22 11.74 -21.19 5.82
C ILE A 22 10.56 -20.37 5.28
N VAL A 23 10.64 -19.90 4.03
CA VAL A 23 9.57 -19.11 3.40
C VAL A 23 8.27 -19.89 3.32
N THR A 24 8.33 -21.16 2.93
CA THR A 24 7.15 -22.03 2.88
C THR A 24 6.56 -22.23 4.29
N ALA A 25 7.40 -22.48 5.28
CA ALA A 25 6.94 -22.64 6.66
C ALA A 25 6.30 -21.34 7.19
N VAL A 26 6.92 -20.18 6.97
CA VAL A 26 6.34 -18.88 7.36
C VAL A 26 5.00 -18.64 6.65
N SER A 27 4.91 -18.94 5.35
CA SER A 27 3.65 -18.78 4.61
C SER A 27 2.54 -19.66 5.17
N LEU A 28 2.86 -20.92 5.51
CA LEU A 28 1.87 -21.90 5.99
C LEU A 28 1.47 -21.70 7.46
N PHE A 29 2.38 -21.24 8.32
CA PHE A 29 2.13 -21.21 9.76
C PHE A 29 1.93 -19.83 10.34
N VAL A 30 2.40 -18.78 9.67
CA VAL A 30 2.37 -17.40 10.19
C VAL A 30 1.43 -16.51 9.39
N MET A 31 1.49 -16.60 8.04
CA MET A 31 0.74 -15.70 7.17
C MET A 31 -0.68 -16.18 6.87
N ASN A 32 -0.92 -17.48 6.91
CA ASN A 32 -2.22 -18.06 6.67
C ASN A 32 -2.67 -18.87 7.89
N PHE A 33 -3.97 -18.82 8.16
CA PHE A 33 -4.57 -19.75 9.11
C PHE A 33 -4.97 -21.03 8.36
N THR A 34 -4.16 -22.08 8.52
CA THR A 34 -4.29 -23.34 7.79
C THR A 34 -4.97 -24.42 8.66
N PRO A 35 -5.45 -25.54 8.07
CA PRO A 35 -5.92 -26.68 8.85
C PRO A 35 -4.90 -27.19 9.87
N LEU A 36 -3.60 -27.03 9.59
CA LEU A 36 -2.52 -27.44 10.50
C LEU A 36 -2.43 -26.52 11.71
N ASN A 37 -2.56 -25.20 11.53
CA ASN A 37 -2.66 -24.25 12.64
C ASN A 37 -3.85 -24.60 13.53
N ARG A 38 -5.00 -24.91 12.94
CA ARG A 38 -6.22 -25.30 13.66
C ARG A 38 -5.98 -26.56 14.48
N LEU A 39 -5.35 -27.58 13.89
CA LEU A 39 -5.06 -28.85 14.58
C LEU A 39 -4.05 -28.66 15.73
N ILE A 40 -2.90 -28.02 15.48
CA ILE A 40 -1.84 -27.82 16.49
C ILE A 40 -2.31 -26.89 17.61
N GLY A 41 -3.04 -25.82 17.27
CA GLY A 41 -3.51 -24.82 18.24
C GLY A 41 -4.76 -25.24 19.02
N GLY A 42 -5.39 -26.36 18.67
CA GLY A 42 -6.64 -26.80 19.30
C GLY A 42 -7.83 -25.90 19.01
N TYR A 43 -7.79 -25.16 17.91
CA TYR A 43 -8.86 -24.25 17.52
C TYR A 43 -10.06 -25.03 16.97
N LYS A 44 -11.27 -24.65 17.40
CA LYS A 44 -12.51 -25.21 16.89
C LYS A 44 -13.19 -24.22 15.95
N GLU A 45 -13.63 -24.69 14.80
CA GLU A 45 -14.44 -23.88 13.88
C GLU A 45 -15.83 -23.66 14.52
N GLN A 46 -16.28 -22.41 14.52
CA GLN A 46 -17.55 -22.01 15.10
C GLN A 46 -18.17 -20.89 14.26
N LYS A 47 -19.42 -21.07 13.83
CA LYS A 47 -20.19 -20.00 13.22
C LYS A 47 -20.85 -19.15 14.29
N LEU A 48 -20.78 -17.83 14.11
CA LEU A 48 -21.51 -16.89 14.95
C LEU A 48 -22.98 -16.85 14.54
N ASP A 49 -23.86 -16.82 15.50
CA ASP A 49 -25.29 -16.64 15.27
C ASP A 49 -25.59 -15.16 15.02
N LEU A 50 -25.79 -14.79 13.76
CA LEU A 50 -25.98 -13.40 13.35
C LEU A 50 -27.26 -12.78 13.96
N SER A 51 -28.26 -13.58 14.37
CA SER A 51 -29.46 -13.09 15.05
C SER A 51 -29.17 -12.50 16.42
N ARG A 52 -28.00 -12.84 17.02
CA ARG A 52 -27.54 -12.33 18.32
C ARG A 52 -26.66 -11.09 18.21
N ALA A 53 -26.42 -10.59 16.99
CA ALA A 53 -25.64 -9.38 16.80
C ALA A 53 -26.30 -8.19 17.50
N GLN A 54 -25.51 -7.45 18.28
CA GLN A 54 -25.90 -6.19 18.91
C GLN A 54 -25.07 -5.07 18.30
N GLY A 55 -25.57 -3.84 18.36
CA GLY A 55 -24.80 -2.71 17.84
C GLY A 55 -25.64 -1.69 17.07
N SER A 56 -25.05 -1.05 16.07
CA SER A 56 -25.68 0.04 15.34
C SER A 56 -25.49 -0.02 13.84
N ASN A 57 -26.40 0.60 13.10
CA ASN A 57 -26.35 0.81 11.66
C ASN A 57 -26.29 -0.46 10.82
N PHE A 58 -27.02 -1.51 11.23
CA PHE A 58 -27.21 -2.73 10.44
C PHE A 58 -28.66 -3.21 10.50
N VAL A 59 -29.04 -4.04 9.56
CA VAL A 59 -30.36 -4.70 9.51
C VAL A 59 -30.12 -6.20 9.47
N TYR A 60 -30.74 -6.92 10.42
CA TYR A 60 -30.81 -8.39 10.37
C TYR A 60 -32.10 -8.82 9.67
N SER A 61 -31.99 -9.75 8.76
CA SER A 61 -33.10 -10.34 8.02
C SER A 61 -33.42 -11.76 8.54
N ASP A 62 -34.57 -11.94 9.15
CA ASP A 62 -35.05 -13.25 9.61
C ASP A 62 -35.32 -14.21 8.46
N PHE A 63 -35.54 -13.69 7.24
CA PHE A 63 -35.88 -14.45 6.07
C PHE A 63 -34.75 -15.33 5.56
N ASP A 64 -33.53 -14.74 5.47
CA ASP A 64 -32.32 -15.40 4.93
C ASP A 64 -31.18 -15.50 5.95
N GLY A 65 -31.38 -14.98 7.16
CA GLY A 65 -30.42 -15.02 8.25
C GLY A 65 -29.19 -14.13 8.02
N THR A 66 -29.30 -13.11 7.15
CA THR A 66 -28.20 -12.23 6.79
C THR A 66 -28.21 -10.95 7.60
N VAL A 67 -27.03 -10.34 7.77
CA VAL A 67 -26.85 -8.98 8.28
C VAL A 67 -26.44 -8.08 7.13
N THR A 68 -27.22 -7.03 6.88
CA THR A 68 -26.93 -6.02 5.86
C THR A 68 -26.42 -4.74 6.52
N VAL A 69 -25.27 -4.28 6.06
CA VAL A 69 -24.66 -2.99 6.44
C VAL A 69 -24.62 -2.07 5.22
N GLY A 70 -25.16 -0.86 5.37
CA GLY A 70 -25.17 0.14 4.31
C GLY A 70 -23.95 1.09 4.38
N MET A 71 -24.00 2.16 3.58
CA MET A 71 -23.00 3.21 3.54
C MET A 71 -22.69 3.76 4.93
N GLY A 72 -21.41 4.04 5.19
CA GLY A 72 -20.91 4.60 6.42
C GLY A 72 -20.34 3.57 7.38
N TYR A 73 -20.50 3.84 8.67
CA TYR A 73 -19.93 3.04 9.75
C TYR A 73 -21.01 2.23 10.46
N SER A 74 -20.76 0.95 10.63
CA SER A 74 -21.62 0.00 11.34
C SER A 74 -20.84 -0.77 12.39
N GLU A 75 -21.51 -1.11 13.48
CA GLU A 75 -20.94 -1.86 14.59
C GLU A 75 -21.76 -3.13 14.86
N LEU A 76 -21.10 -4.30 14.84
CA LEU A 76 -21.70 -5.59 15.19
C LEU A 76 -20.94 -6.20 16.38
N GLU A 77 -21.62 -6.39 17.50
CA GLU A 77 -21.05 -6.95 18.72
C GLU A 77 -21.63 -8.34 19.02
N PHE A 78 -20.76 -9.27 19.39
CA PHE A 78 -21.08 -10.62 19.84
C PHE A 78 -20.48 -10.87 21.21
N THR A 79 -21.28 -11.40 22.11
CA THR A 79 -20.89 -11.70 23.52
C THR A 79 -21.03 -13.19 23.82
N GLY A 80 -20.34 -13.68 24.85
CA GLY A 80 -20.46 -15.08 25.30
C GLY A 80 -19.83 -16.07 24.31
N ILE A 81 -18.72 -15.69 23.67
CA ILE A 81 -18.03 -16.53 22.68
C ILE A 81 -17.23 -17.64 23.38
N ASP A 82 -16.45 -17.32 24.40
CA ASP A 82 -15.62 -18.20 25.24
C ASP A 82 -14.81 -19.23 24.41
N ALA A 83 -14.12 -18.77 23.40
CA ALA A 83 -13.39 -19.59 22.46
C ALA A 83 -12.01 -19.01 22.12
N ARG A 84 -11.05 -19.90 21.86
CA ARG A 84 -9.78 -19.53 21.27
C ARG A 84 -9.98 -19.19 19.79
N VAL A 85 -9.55 -17.97 19.39
CA VAL A 85 -9.74 -17.48 18.04
C VAL A 85 -8.40 -17.20 17.39
N GLY A 86 -8.11 -17.83 16.25
CA GLY A 86 -6.91 -17.65 15.44
C GLY A 86 -7.19 -17.05 14.07
N SER A 87 -8.44 -17.11 13.62
CA SER A 87 -8.91 -16.44 12.39
C SER A 87 -10.40 -16.15 12.47
N ILE A 88 -10.83 -15.18 11.65
CA ILE A 88 -12.25 -14.84 11.47
C ILE A 88 -12.50 -14.73 9.97
N GLY A 89 -13.42 -15.51 9.46
CA GLY A 89 -13.83 -15.48 8.06
C GLY A 89 -15.19 -14.85 7.92
N PHE A 90 -15.38 -14.08 6.84
CA PHE A 90 -16.60 -13.39 6.47
C PHE A 90 -17.09 -13.93 5.12
N ASP A 91 -18.28 -14.52 5.11
CA ASP A 91 -19.00 -14.87 3.88
C ASP A 91 -19.92 -13.72 3.54
N ILE A 92 -19.60 -12.98 2.48
CA ILE A 92 -20.24 -11.70 2.16
C ILE A 92 -20.72 -11.67 0.71
N GLU A 93 -21.68 -10.79 0.47
CA GLU A 93 -22.08 -10.34 -0.85
C GLU A 93 -21.98 -8.82 -0.89
N LEU A 94 -21.22 -8.29 -1.86
CA LEU A 94 -21.01 -6.87 -2.05
C LEU A 94 -21.91 -6.36 -3.17
N ASP A 95 -22.66 -5.30 -2.92
CA ASP A 95 -23.39 -4.55 -3.95
C ASP A 95 -22.42 -3.94 -4.97
N ASP A 96 -22.87 -3.74 -6.22
CA ASP A 96 -22.02 -3.17 -7.27
C ASP A 96 -21.61 -1.72 -7.05
N ASN A 97 -22.36 -0.99 -6.23
CA ASN A 97 -22.11 0.41 -5.90
C ASN A 97 -21.20 0.57 -4.65
N VAL A 98 -20.65 -0.52 -4.12
CA VAL A 98 -19.66 -0.45 -3.03
C VAL A 98 -18.28 -0.21 -3.61
N ASP A 99 -17.70 0.96 -3.33
CA ASP A 99 -16.35 1.30 -3.76
C ASP A 99 -15.30 0.57 -2.91
N LYS A 100 -15.53 0.51 -1.61
CA LYS A 100 -14.65 -0.15 -0.67
C LYS A 100 -15.42 -0.56 0.58
N SER A 101 -15.10 -1.75 1.09
CA SER A 101 -15.59 -2.18 2.40
C SER A 101 -14.45 -2.71 3.26
N THR A 102 -14.44 -2.30 4.53
CA THR A 102 -13.38 -2.72 5.47
C THR A 102 -13.97 -3.13 6.81
N VAL A 103 -13.40 -4.15 7.42
CA VAL A 103 -13.74 -4.57 8.78
C VAL A 103 -12.52 -4.53 9.69
N ARG A 104 -12.71 -4.00 10.88
CA ARG A 104 -11.75 -4.03 11.98
C ARG A 104 -12.39 -4.70 13.18
N VAL A 105 -11.61 -5.44 13.95
CA VAL A 105 -12.07 -6.19 15.10
C VAL A 105 -11.55 -5.56 16.39
N ASP A 106 -12.45 -5.27 17.31
CA ASP A 106 -12.14 -5.01 18.71
C ASP A 106 -12.55 -6.26 19.53
N PHE A 107 -11.79 -6.60 20.55
CA PHE A 107 -11.99 -7.83 21.31
C PHE A 107 -11.81 -7.64 22.81
N SER A 108 -12.46 -8.53 23.57
CA SER A 108 -12.17 -8.76 24.99
C SER A 108 -11.90 -10.25 25.16
N ASP A 109 -10.84 -10.58 25.90
CA ASP A 109 -10.41 -11.96 26.14
C ASP A 109 -10.25 -12.24 27.64
N SER A 110 -9.86 -13.46 28.00
CA SER A 110 -9.67 -13.88 29.38
C SER A 110 -8.60 -13.08 30.13
N THR A 111 -7.77 -12.30 29.44
CA THR A 111 -6.74 -11.43 30.03
C THR A 111 -7.22 -10.01 30.30
N THR A 112 -8.31 -9.57 29.62
CA THR A 112 -8.83 -8.20 29.71
C THR A 112 -10.35 -8.15 29.59
N SER A 113 -11.01 -7.47 30.54
CA SER A 113 -12.48 -7.32 30.58
C SER A 113 -13.02 -6.17 29.74
N TYR A 114 -12.15 -5.26 29.25
CA TYR A 114 -12.53 -4.13 28.37
C TYR A 114 -12.15 -4.45 26.94
N TYR A 115 -12.78 -3.74 25.97
CA TYR A 115 -12.44 -3.88 24.57
C TYR A 115 -11.04 -3.35 24.28
N ARG A 116 -10.24 -4.16 23.63
CA ARG A 116 -8.94 -3.80 23.03
C ARG A 116 -9.10 -3.73 21.54
N GLN A 117 -8.51 -2.70 20.94
CA GLN A 117 -8.48 -2.56 19.51
C GLN A 117 -7.59 -3.63 18.89
N GLY A 118 -8.15 -4.42 17.97
CA GLY A 118 -7.38 -5.35 17.16
C GLY A 118 -6.55 -4.62 16.11
N LEU A 119 -5.33 -5.10 15.89
CA LEU A 119 -4.44 -4.55 14.86
C LEU A 119 -4.84 -5.01 13.45
N ALA A 120 -5.59 -6.11 13.35
CA ALA A 120 -6.00 -6.67 12.08
C ALA A 120 -7.12 -5.84 11.46
N LYS A 121 -6.92 -5.47 10.20
CA LYS A 121 -7.90 -4.85 9.32
C LYS A 121 -8.02 -5.69 8.06
N LEU A 122 -9.24 -5.99 7.65
CA LEU A 122 -9.53 -6.72 6.43
C LEU A 122 -10.27 -5.79 5.47
N ASP A 123 -9.70 -5.61 4.27
CA ASP A 123 -10.43 -5.03 3.16
C ASP A 123 -11.24 -6.17 2.52
N MET A 124 -12.58 -6.06 2.57
CA MET A 124 -13.48 -7.10 2.06
C MET A 124 -13.59 -7.00 0.54
N ASP A 125 -13.50 -8.15 -0.13
CA ASP A 125 -13.50 -8.27 -1.58
C ASP A 125 -14.41 -9.44 -2.02
N ARG A 126 -15.04 -9.36 -3.20
CA ARG A 126 -15.88 -10.39 -3.78
C ARG A 126 -15.13 -11.67 -4.11
N ASP A 127 -13.88 -11.53 -4.55
CA ASP A 127 -13.06 -12.63 -5.09
C ASP A 127 -12.06 -13.21 -4.07
N SER A 128 -12.04 -12.68 -2.84
CA SER A 128 -11.12 -13.12 -1.79
C SER A 128 -11.80 -14.03 -0.77
N ASP A 129 -10.99 -14.76 0.00
CA ASP A 129 -11.48 -15.59 1.10
C ASP A 129 -12.07 -14.79 2.26
N ASN A 130 -11.87 -13.47 2.29
CA ASN A 130 -12.28 -12.57 3.37
C ASN A 130 -11.95 -13.11 4.78
N ILE A 131 -10.74 -13.63 4.96
CA ILE A 131 -10.26 -14.20 6.22
C ILE A 131 -9.25 -13.27 6.86
N MET A 132 -9.51 -12.91 8.11
CA MET A 132 -8.62 -12.16 8.97
C MET A 132 -7.90 -13.12 9.91
N THR A 133 -6.57 -13.15 9.88
CA THR A 133 -5.77 -13.88 10.87
C THR A 133 -5.65 -13.04 12.14
N CYS A 134 -5.97 -13.64 13.30
CA CYS A 134 -5.99 -12.98 14.58
C CYS A 134 -4.92 -13.57 15.52
N SER A 135 -4.44 -12.73 16.46
CA SER A 135 -3.49 -13.15 17.48
C SER A 135 -3.95 -12.60 18.84
N PHE A 136 -4.89 -13.30 19.46
CA PHE A 136 -5.41 -12.95 20.79
C PHE A 136 -4.64 -13.69 21.88
N SER A 137 -4.48 -13.05 23.06
CA SER A 137 -3.67 -13.59 24.15
C SER A 137 -4.38 -14.66 24.98
N GLY A 138 -5.72 -14.67 24.96
CA GLY A 138 -6.56 -15.60 25.72
C GLY A 138 -7.79 -16.02 24.96
N ASP A 139 -8.67 -16.76 25.64
CA ASP A 139 -9.97 -17.11 25.08
C ASP A 139 -10.83 -15.84 24.96
N VAL A 140 -11.40 -15.65 23.80
CA VAL A 140 -12.17 -14.45 23.44
C VAL A 140 -13.56 -14.60 24.03
N SER A 141 -13.98 -13.61 24.83
CA SER A 141 -15.33 -13.54 25.42
C SER A 141 -16.27 -12.64 24.62
N ARG A 142 -15.73 -11.59 23.95
CA ARG A 142 -16.53 -10.65 23.16
C ARG A 142 -15.75 -10.20 21.93
N LEU A 143 -16.46 -10.06 20.81
CA LEU A 143 -15.95 -9.50 19.56
C LEU A 143 -16.86 -8.37 19.11
N ARG A 144 -16.24 -7.29 18.61
CA ARG A 144 -16.93 -6.16 18.02
C ARG A 144 -16.32 -5.91 16.65
N PHE A 145 -17.13 -6.03 15.62
CA PHE A 145 -16.75 -5.77 14.24
C PHE A 145 -17.16 -4.35 13.86
N ASN A 146 -16.17 -3.54 13.56
CA ASN A 146 -16.34 -2.19 13.08
C ASN A 146 -16.21 -2.21 11.55
N ILE A 147 -17.34 -2.05 10.85
CA ILE A 147 -17.43 -2.18 9.40
C ILE A 147 -17.65 -0.80 8.81
N SER A 148 -16.82 -0.42 7.83
CA SER A 148 -16.99 0.80 7.04
C SER A 148 -17.28 0.41 5.60
N VAL A 149 -18.30 1.01 5.03
CA VAL A 149 -18.72 0.83 3.64
C VAL A 149 -18.67 2.19 2.96
N ASP A 150 -17.82 2.31 1.94
CA ASP A 150 -17.69 3.50 1.10
C ASP A 150 -18.44 3.25 -0.22
N GLY A 151 -19.16 4.24 -0.73
CA GLY A 151 -20.06 4.14 -1.89
C GLY A 151 -21.54 4.03 -1.47
N ASP A 152 -22.44 4.07 -2.46
CA ASP A 152 -23.90 4.08 -2.24
C ASP A 152 -24.52 2.68 -2.12
N GLY A 153 -23.67 1.65 -2.02
CA GLY A 153 -24.09 0.25 -1.95
C GLY A 153 -24.19 -0.29 -0.52
N TYR A 154 -24.35 -1.61 -0.43
CA TYR A 154 -24.44 -2.34 0.83
C TYR A 154 -23.56 -3.60 0.82
N VAL A 155 -23.25 -4.10 2.02
CA VAL A 155 -22.60 -5.40 2.24
C VAL A 155 -23.57 -6.31 2.97
N ALA A 156 -23.92 -7.45 2.36
CA ALA A 156 -24.67 -8.49 3.00
C ALA A 156 -23.72 -9.55 3.57
N ILE A 157 -23.75 -9.74 4.89
CA ILE A 157 -22.95 -10.72 5.61
C ILE A 157 -23.82 -11.96 5.82
N LYS A 158 -23.45 -13.05 5.14
CA LYS A 158 -24.18 -14.34 5.21
C LYS A 158 -23.72 -15.17 6.40
N ASN A 159 -22.42 -15.16 6.68
CA ASN A 159 -21.85 -15.89 7.81
C ASN A 159 -20.61 -15.19 8.35
N ILE A 160 -20.38 -15.29 9.66
CA ILE A 160 -19.11 -15.01 10.30
C ILE A 160 -18.64 -16.31 10.97
N THR A 161 -17.47 -16.81 10.56
CA THR A 161 -16.94 -18.08 11.05
C THR A 161 -15.61 -17.86 11.78
N LEU A 162 -15.58 -18.21 13.04
CA LEU A 162 -14.34 -18.24 13.84
C LEU A 162 -13.53 -19.47 13.46
N ASN A 163 -12.21 -19.29 13.40
CA ASN A 163 -11.24 -20.33 13.05
C ASN A 163 -11.44 -20.93 11.66
N GLN A 164 -11.95 -20.14 10.73
CA GLN A 164 -12.03 -20.50 9.32
C GLN A 164 -10.61 -20.61 8.73
N THR A 165 -10.37 -21.68 7.98
CA THR A 165 -9.09 -21.90 7.30
C THR A 165 -9.08 -21.28 5.91
N ALA A 166 -7.94 -20.72 5.54
CA ALA A 166 -7.75 -20.14 4.20
C ALA A 166 -7.94 -21.21 3.10
N SER A 167 -8.46 -20.81 1.95
CA SER A 167 -8.62 -21.70 0.80
C SER A 167 -7.25 -22.15 0.27
N ALA A 168 -7.23 -23.31 -0.38
CA ALA A 168 -6.02 -23.81 -1.03
C ALA A 168 -5.47 -22.82 -2.08
N ARG A 169 -6.34 -22.11 -2.80
CA ARG A 169 -5.96 -21.08 -3.79
C ARG A 169 -5.20 -19.94 -3.11
N HIS A 170 -5.69 -19.43 -1.99
CA HIS A 170 -5.07 -18.34 -1.24
C HIS A 170 -3.70 -18.76 -0.66
N ILE A 171 -3.64 -19.96 -0.05
CA ILE A 171 -2.39 -20.51 0.50
C ILE A 171 -1.34 -20.65 -0.59
N VAL A 172 -1.68 -21.26 -1.75
CA VAL A 172 -0.76 -21.43 -2.88
C VAL A 172 -0.31 -20.07 -3.42
N GLY A 173 -1.22 -19.11 -3.58
CA GLY A 173 -0.88 -17.75 -4.01
C GLY A 173 0.13 -17.07 -3.08
N THR A 174 -0.09 -17.16 -1.77
CA THR A 174 0.84 -16.62 -0.76
C THR A 174 2.21 -17.31 -0.83
N VAL A 175 2.25 -18.63 -0.91
CA VAL A 175 3.51 -19.39 -1.04
C VAL A 175 4.26 -18.97 -2.30
N LEU A 176 3.60 -18.91 -3.46
CA LEU A 176 4.22 -18.51 -4.73
C LEU A 176 4.78 -17.08 -4.67
N THR A 177 4.06 -16.15 -4.05
CA THR A 177 4.51 -14.76 -3.88
C THR A 177 5.81 -14.69 -3.08
N TYR A 178 5.87 -15.37 -1.93
CA TYR A 178 7.08 -15.39 -1.10
C TYR A 178 8.23 -16.16 -1.75
N LEU A 179 7.95 -17.21 -2.52
CA LEU A 179 8.95 -17.90 -3.31
C LEU A 179 9.55 -17.01 -4.38
N LEU A 180 8.73 -16.22 -5.07
CA LEU A 180 9.23 -15.24 -6.04
C LEU A 180 10.16 -14.22 -5.38
N ILE A 181 9.78 -13.71 -4.22
CA ILE A 181 10.62 -12.80 -3.43
C ILE A 181 11.95 -13.48 -3.06
N ALA A 182 11.92 -14.73 -2.62
CA ALA A 182 13.11 -15.49 -2.27
C ALA A 182 14.02 -15.74 -3.48
N ILE A 183 13.47 -16.03 -4.65
CA ILE A 183 14.22 -16.20 -5.92
C ILE A 183 14.91 -14.87 -6.30
N VAL A 184 14.18 -13.75 -6.23
CA VAL A 184 14.75 -12.42 -6.51
C VAL A 184 15.88 -12.11 -5.53
N ALA A 185 15.67 -12.34 -4.23
CA ALA A 185 16.71 -12.15 -3.20
C ALA A 185 17.94 -13.04 -3.47
N GLY A 186 17.74 -14.32 -3.85
CA GLY A 186 18.81 -15.23 -4.20
C GLY A 186 19.59 -14.77 -5.44
N PHE A 187 18.92 -14.24 -6.44
CA PHE A 187 19.56 -13.66 -7.62
C PHE A 187 20.40 -12.42 -7.25
N ILE A 188 19.89 -11.57 -6.38
CA ILE A 188 20.63 -10.41 -5.85
C ILE A 188 21.89 -10.89 -5.11
N ILE A 189 21.75 -11.88 -4.22
CA ILE A 189 22.88 -12.47 -3.48
C ILE A 189 23.90 -13.07 -4.45
N TYR A 190 23.43 -13.75 -5.52
CA TYR A 190 24.33 -14.27 -6.57
C TYR A 190 25.11 -13.14 -7.24
N LEU A 191 24.46 -12.04 -7.63
CA LEU A 191 25.13 -10.91 -8.26
C LEU A 191 26.19 -10.29 -7.35
N ILE A 192 25.85 -10.14 -6.06
CA ILE A 192 26.72 -9.49 -5.06
C ILE A 192 27.91 -10.39 -4.69
N ALA A 193 27.67 -11.66 -4.43
CA ALA A 193 28.66 -12.56 -3.84
C ALA A 193 29.46 -13.38 -4.87
N ASN A 194 29.20 -13.22 -6.17
CA ASN A 194 29.88 -13.97 -7.22
C ASN A 194 31.39 -13.64 -7.25
N PRO A 195 32.28 -14.64 -7.00
CA PRO A 195 33.72 -14.42 -6.94
C PRO A 195 34.33 -13.87 -8.22
N ALA A 196 33.75 -14.17 -9.39
CA ALA A 196 34.24 -13.68 -10.69
C ALA A 196 34.03 -12.16 -10.83
N GLY A 197 32.93 -11.61 -10.28
CA GLY A 197 32.67 -10.19 -10.29
C GLY A 197 33.47 -9.44 -9.22
N ALA A 198 33.74 -10.08 -8.06
CA ALA A 198 34.50 -9.49 -6.97
C ALA A 198 35.97 -9.20 -7.36
N ARG A 199 36.51 -9.91 -8.38
CA ARG A 199 37.90 -9.73 -8.86
C ARG A 199 38.04 -8.63 -9.91
N LYS A 200 36.95 -8.12 -10.49
CA LYS A 200 36.97 -7.12 -11.56
C LYS A 200 36.63 -5.74 -10.97
N LYS A 201 37.55 -4.82 -11.13
CA LYS A 201 37.32 -3.42 -10.76
C LYS A 201 36.34 -2.76 -11.73
N PHE A 202 35.64 -1.73 -11.25
CA PHE A 202 34.75 -0.93 -12.09
C PHE A 202 35.49 -0.31 -13.27
N SER A 203 36.71 0.25 -13.03
CA SER A 203 37.59 0.83 -14.07
C SER A 203 37.81 -0.12 -15.25
N ASP A 204 38.09 -1.40 -14.97
CA ASP A 204 38.47 -2.40 -15.98
C ASP A 204 37.23 -3.02 -16.66
N ASN A 205 36.04 -2.86 -16.09
CA ASN A 205 34.82 -3.52 -16.53
C ASN A 205 33.63 -2.58 -16.68
N LYS A 206 33.90 -1.29 -16.91
CA LYS A 206 32.91 -0.20 -16.94
C LYS A 206 31.71 -0.53 -17.82
N LEU A 207 31.95 -0.95 -19.08
CA LEU A 207 30.87 -1.24 -20.03
C LEU A 207 29.93 -2.34 -19.54
N SER A 208 30.48 -3.42 -19.00
CA SER A 208 29.68 -4.54 -18.47
C SER A 208 28.93 -4.11 -17.21
N CYS A 209 29.57 -3.36 -16.30
CA CYS A 209 28.92 -2.83 -15.10
C CYS A 209 27.77 -1.88 -15.47
N THR A 210 27.95 -1.00 -16.44
CA THR A 210 26.88 -0.08 -16.91
C THR A 210 25.72 -0.86 -17.52
N ARG A 211 25.98 -1.94 -18.31
CA ARG A 211 24.90 -2.78 -18.85
C ARG A 211 24.08 -3.44 -17.74
N TRP A 212 24.72 -3.97 -16.72
CA TRP A 212 24.03 -4.52 -15.56
C TRP A 212 23.28 -3.46 -14.75
N ALA A 213 23.86 -2.28 -14.60
CA ALA A 213 23.18 -1.15 -13.94
C ALA A 213 21.90 -0.74 -14.70
N VAL A 214 21.94 -0.70 -16.04
CA VAL A 214 20.75 -0.47 -16.87
C VAL A 214 19.73 -1.59 -16.69
N ALA A 215 20.15 -2.85 -16.66
CA ALA A 215 19.23 -3.97 -16.44
C ALA A 215 18.56 -3.91 -15.06
N ILE A 216 19.31 -3.60 -14.00
CA ILE A 216 18.77 -3.40 -12.63
C ILE A 216 17.76 -2.25 -12.63
N THR A 217 18.11 -1.13 -13.25
CA THR A 217 17.22 0.04 -13.37
C THR A 217 15.93 -0.30 -14.12
N ALA A 218 16.05 -1.07 -15.23
CA ALA A 218 14.86 -1.52 -15.97
C ALA A 218 13.95 -2.42 -15.13
N VAL A 219 14.51 -3.31 -14.30
CA VAL A 219 13.73 -4.14 -13.37
C VAL A 219 13.01 -3.26 -12.34
N THR A 220 13.70 -2.28 -11.75
CA THR A 220 13.09 -1.36 -10.78
C THR A 220 11.97 -0.53 -11.43
N MET A 221 12.16 -0.07 -12.67
CA MET A 221 11.12 0.61 -13.44
C MET A 221 9.94 -0.30 -13.75
N ALA A 222 10.20 -1.56 -14.13
CA ALA A 222 9.14 -2.55 -14.35
C ALA A 222 8.32 -2.83 -13.08
N LEU A 223 8.96 -2.84 -11.91
CA LEU A 223 8.26 -2.94 -10.61
C LEU A 223 7.37 -1.71 -10.36
N ALA A 224 7.83 -0.50 -10.66
CA ALA A 224 7.00 0.71 -10.52
C ALA A 224 5.77 0.64 -11.47
N VAL A 225 5.94 0.19 -12.70
CA VAL A 225 4.83 -0.07 -13.64
C VAL A 225 3.88 -1.14 -13.08
N PHE A 226 4.41 -2.24 -12.57
CA PHE A 226 3.59 -3.29 -11.93
C PHE A 226 2.76 -2.74 -10.77
N PHE A 227 3.35 -1.92 -9.89
CA PHE A 227 2.61 -1.28 -8.79
C PHE A 227 1.53 -0.31 -9.28
N THR A 228 1.72 0.37 -10.42
CA THR A 228 0.67 1.17 -11.06
C THR A 228 -0.53 0.29 -11.46
N PHE A 229 -0.28 -0.86 -12.09
CA PHE A 229 -1.35 -1.78 -12.46
C PHE A 229 -2.06 -2.39 -11.24
N THR A 230 -1.38 -2.61 -10.13
CA THR A 230 -2.05 -3.02 -8.88
C THR A 230 -2.97 -1.94 -8.33
N SER A 231 -2.65 -0.66 -8.54
CA SER A 231 -3.53 0.46 -8.22
C SER A 231 -4.81 0.45 -9.06
N VAL A 232 -4.65 0.29 -10.39
CA VAL A 232 -5.81 0.16 -11.31
C VAL A 232 -6.70 -1.00 -10.91
N ALA A 233 -6.11 -2.15 -10.58
CA ALA A 233 -6.85 -3.35 -10.19
C ALA A 233 -7.60 -3.21 -8.84
N LYS A 234 -7.21 -2.26 -8.01
CA LYS A 234 -7.90 -1.95 -6.74
C LYS A 234 -9.09 -1.00 -6.90
N GLY A 235 -9.51 -0.72 -8.13
CA GLY A 235 -10.70 0.09 -8.38
C GLY A 235 -10.54 1.59 -8.10
N TRP A 236 -9.31 2.13 -8.18
CA TRP A 236 -9.14 3.57 -8.14
C TRP A 236 -9.94 4.24 -9.25
N SER A 237 -10.62 5.34 -8.92
CA SER A 237 -11.56 6.01 -9.83
C SER A 237 -10.91 6.32 -11.19
N ASN A 238 -11.71 6.32 -12.25
CA ASN A 238 -11.26 6.63 -13.60
C ASN A 238 -10.52 7.96 -13.70
N THR A 239 -10.79 8.92 -12.83
CA THR A 239 -10.12 10.23 -12.81
C THR A 239 -8.62 10.12 -12.56
N TYR A 240 -8.14 9.07 -11.85
CA TYR A 240 -6.70 8.84 -11.59
C TYR A 240 -5.93 8.34 -12.80
N PHE A 241 -6.62 7.80 -13.83
CA PHE A 241 -5.97 7.17 -14.98
C PHE A 241 -6.50 7.65 -16.34
N SER A 242 -7.60 8.39 -16.40
CA SER A 242 -8.18 8.92 -17.64
C SER A 242 -7.51 10.24 -18.05
N PHE A 243 -7.03 10.32 -19.28
CA PHE A 243 -6.46 11.54 -19.86
C PHE A 243 -7.51 12.56 -20.31
N THR A 244 -8.78 12.18 -20.34
CA THR A 244 -9.88 13.03 -20.81
C THR A 244 -10.88 13.35 -19.69
N SER A 245 -10.43 13.39 -18.45
CA SER A 245 -11.25 13.75 -17.31
C SER A 245 -11.38 15.27 -17.20
N HIS A 246 -12.62 15.77 -17.14
CA HIS A 246 -12.95 17.15 -16.78
C HIS A 246 -13.08 17.37 -15.26
N GLU A 247 -13.19 16.28 -14.48
CA GLU A 247 -13.33 16.36 -13.03
C GLU A 247 -11.97 16.51 -12.34
N GLY A 248 -10.94 15.84 -12.89
CA GLY A 248 -9.60 15.84 -12.32
C GLY A 248 -9.54 15.17 -10.95
N ASN A 249 -8.35 15.22 -10.34
CA ASN A 249 -8.13 14.83 -8.97
C ASN A 249 -7.87 16.07 -8.13
N GLN A 250 -8.23 16.03 -6.87
CA GLN A 250 -8.17 17.16 -5.95
C GLN A 250 -6.84 17.94 -6.07
N ILE A 251 -5.69 17.30 -5.99
CA ILE A 251 -4.38 17.98 -6.08
C ILE A 251 -4.14 18.66 -7.42
N SER A 252 -4.41 17.94 -8.52
CA SER A 252 -4.15 18.47 -9.85
C SER A 252 -5.14 19.57 -10.22
N LYS A 253 -6.36 19.50 -9.70
CA LYS A 253 -7.44 20.43 -9.99
C LYS A 253 -7.30 21.73 -9.19
N GLU A 254 -7.28 21.64 -7.87
CA GLU A 254 -7.38 22.80 -6.96
C GLU A 254 -6.36 23.90 -7.26
N LEU A 255 -5.08 23.52 -7.45
CA LEU A 255 -4.03 24.50 -7.78
C LEU A 255 -4.04 24.94 -9.24
N VAL A 256 -4.44 24.08 -10.17
CA VAL A 256 -4.61 24.48 -11.58
C VAL A 256 -5.71 25.53 -11.68
N ASP A 257 -6.87 25.28 -11.07
CA ASP A 257 -8.01 26.19 -11.07
C ASP A 257 -7.65 27.52 -10.39
N ALA A 258 -6.93 27.48 -9.26
CA ALA A 258 -6.45 28.67 -8.57
C ALA A 258 -5.53 29.51 -9.46
N PHE A 259 -4.58 28.89 -10.17
CA PHE A 259 -3.64 29.60 -11.05
C PHE A 259 -4.33 30.16 -12.30
N GLU A 260 -5.33 29.49 -12.86
CA GLU A 260 -6.15 30.05 -13.93
C GLU A 260 -6.94 31.28 -13.50
N HIS A 261 -7.33 31.34 -12.21
CA HIS A 261 -7.96 32.52 -11.60
C HIS A 261 -6.95 33.54 -11.06
N HIS A 262 -5.67 33.41 -11.44
CA HIS A 262 -4.57 34.33 -11.06
C HIS A 262 -4.37 34.47 -9.54
N GLN A 263 -4.62 33.38 -8.77
CA GLN A 263 -4.44 33.36 -7.32
C GLN A 263 -3.68 32.11 -6.88
N VAL A 264 -3.15 32.16 -5.64
CA VAL A 264 -2.36 31.06 -5.02
C VAL A 264 -3.14 30.35 -3.92
N HIS A 265 -4.21 30.95 -3.42
CA HIS A 265 -5.16 30.29 -2.53
C HIS A 265 -6.20 29.53 -3.36
N LEU A 266 -6.74 28.47 -2.79
CA LEU A 266 -7.73 27.64 -3.45
C LEU A 266 -9.02 28.40 -3.70
N LEU A 267 -9.82 27.95 -4.66
CA LEU A 267 -11.14 28.55 -4.94
C LEU A 267 -12.17 28.14 -3.88
N GLU A 268 -11.98 26.99 -3.23
CA GLU A 268 -12.85 26.52 -2.17
C GLU A 268 -12.69 27.37 -0.93
N GLU A 269 -13.81 27.85 -0.39
CA GLU A 269 -13.84 28.70 0.80
C GLU A 269 -14.09 27.86 2.05
N PRO A 270 -13.40 28.18 3.17
CA PRO A 270 -13.69 27.53 4.46
C PRO A 270 -15.11 27.86 4.92
N ASN A 271 -15.78 26.90 5.56
CA ASN A 271 -17.08 27.15 6.15
C ASN A 271 -17.00 28.06 7.39
N ASP A 272 -18.11 28.76 7.69
CA ASP A 272 -18.19 29.71 8.80
C ASP A 272 -17.95 29.06 10.17
N GLU A 273 -18.37 27.80 10.36
CA GLU A 273 -18.16 27.07 11.61
C GLU A 273 -16.67 26.83 11.87
N LEU A 274 -15.91 26.46 10.82
CA LEU A 274 -14.45 26.28 10.90
C LEU A 274 -13.74 27.60 11.22
N LEU A 275 -14.19 28.70 10.62
CA LEU A 275 -13.63 30.03 10.85
C LEU A 275 -13.97 30.59 12.23
N ALA A 276 -15.05 30.14 12.84
CA ALA A 276 -15.46 30.52 14.18
C ALA A 276 -14.65 29.83 15.30
N LEU A 277 -13.94 28.75 14.99
CA LEU A 277 -13.09 28.09 15.97
C LEU A 277 -11.91 28.99 16.38
N GLU A 278 -11.61 29.07 17.67
CA GLU A 278 -10.43 29.76 18.19
C GLU A 278 -9.14 29.18 17.60
N ASN A 279 -9.10 27.85 17.42
CA ASN A 279 -8.03 27.13 16.75
C ASN A 279 -8.58 26.11 15.75
N PRO A 280 -8.66 26.45 14.45
CA PRO A 280 -9.13 25.53 13.40
C PRO A 280 -8.30 24.26 13.25
N TYR A 281 -7.09 24.19 13.81
CA TYR A 281 -6.21 23.02 13.79
C TYR A 281 -6.39 22.08 15.00
N ASP A 282 -7.24 22.46 15.97
CA ASP A 282 -7.62 21.58 17.09
C ASP A 282 -8.54 20.47 16.57
N SER A 283 -7.97 19.31 16.24
CA SER A 283 -8.71 18.20 15.65
C SER A 283 -9.91 17.71 16.49
N PRO A 284 -9.83 17.56 17.83
CA PRO A 284 -10.97 17.21 18.66
C PRO A 284 -12.13 18.21 18.52
N LYS A 285 -11.85 19.50 18.66
CA LYS A 285 -12.89 20.55 18.54
C LYS A 285 -13.45 20.63 17.13
N ARG A 286 -12.59 20.63 16.12
CA ARG A 286 -13.02 20.63 14.72
C ARG A 286 -13.97 19.49 14.41
N ASN A 287 -13.69 18.29 14.87
CA ASN A 287 -14.51 17.11 14.60
C ASN A 287 -15.84 17.08 15.39
N THR A 288 -15.96 17.86 16.47
CA THR A 288 -17.17 17.90 17.30
C THR A 288 -18.01 19.15 17.08
N GLU A 289 -17.39 20.28 16.74
CA GLU A 289 -18.05 21.59 16.65
C GLU A 289 -18.34 22.00 15.19
N VAL A 290 -17.62 21.42 14.19
CA VAL A 290 -17.91 21.63 12.77
C VAL A 290 -18.84 20.53 12.29
N THR A 291 -20.12 20.85 12.17
CA THR A 291 -21.18 19.90 11.78
C THR A 291 -21.52 19.95 10.30
N GLN A 292 -21.22 21.05 9.64
CA GLN A 292 -21.44 21.20 8.21
C GLN A 292 -20.40 20.43 7.40
N GLU A 293 -20.85 19.83 6.30
CA GLU A 293 -20.07 18.98 5.45
C GLU A 293 -18.83 19.70 4.88
N ARG A 294 -17.69 19.08 5.12
CA ARG A 294 -16.40 19.27 4.43
C ARG A 294 -15.62 20.52 4.77
N PHE A 295 -14.68 20.34 5.66
CA PHE A 295 -13.43 21.09 5.60
C PHE A 295 -12.38 20.29 4.82
N LEU A 296 -11.50 21.00 4.10
CA LEU A 296 -10.41 20.35 3.37
C LEU A 296 -9.38 19.81 4.36
N TRP A 297 -9.31 18.49 4.44
CA TRP A 297 -8.24 17.80 5.13
C TRP A 297 -6.91 18.04 4.39
N ASP A 298 -5.80 18.02 5.13
CA ASP A 298 -4.47 18.12 4.53
C ASP A 298 -4.24 19.40 3.71
N HIS A 299 -4.85 20.51 4.12
CA HIS A 299 -4.62 21.85 3.58
C HIS A 299 -4.27 22.85 4.68
N CYS A 300 -3.56 23.91 4.32
CA CYS A 300 -3.31 25.02 5.22
C CYS A 300 -4.47 26.01 5.17
N LEU A 301 -4.97 26.40 6.34
CA LEU A 301 -5.91 27.51 6.49
C LEU A 301 -5.14 28.73 6.99
N TYR A 302 -5.12 29.81 6.21
CA TYR A 302 -4.44 31.04 6.57
C TYR A 302 -5.24 32.26 6.11
N ASN A 303 -5.49 33.21 7.01
CA ASN A 303 -6.30 34.40 6.77
C ASN A 303 -7.66 34.10 6.10
N GLY A 304 -8.36 33.06 6.59
CA GLY A 304 -9.67 32.66 6.07
C GLY A 304 -9.66 32.05 4.68
N LYS A 305 -8.51 31.55 4.20
CA LYS A 305 -8.37 30.92 2.88
C LYS A 305 -7.58 29.63 2.96
N TYR A 306 -7.91 28.66 2.10
CA TYR A 306 -7.17 27.42 1.96
C TYR A 306 -5.97 27.57 1.05
N TYR A 307 -4.87 26.89 1.40
CA TYR A 307 -3.66 26.77 0.61
C TYR A 307 -3.19 25.30 0.56
N SER A 308 -2.78 24.87 -0.61
CA SER A 308 -2.12 23.56 -0.75
C SER A 308 -0.67 23.67 -0.31
N TYR A 309 -0.19 22.70 0.49
CA TYR A 309 1.21 22.62 0.91
C TYR A 309 2.02 21.52 0.19
N TYR A 310 1.39 20.83 -0.76
CA TYR A 310 2.03 19.74 -1.52
C TYR A 310 3.07 20.20 -2.54
N GLY A 311 3.24 21.50 -2.70
CA GLY A 311 4.19 22.11 -3.60
C GLY A 311 3.66 22.33 -5.01
N ILE A 312 4.10 23.41 -5.62
CA ILE A 312 3.66 23.86 -6.94
C ILE A 312 4.40 23.19 -8.10
N GLY A 313 5.53 22.49 -7.82
CA GLY A 313 6.40 21.93 -8.85
C GLY A 313 5.69 21.02 -9.84
N PRO A 314 4.95 19.98 -9.41
CA PRO A 314 4.19 19.12 -10.31
C PRO A 314 3.15 19.86 -11.14
N VAL A 315 2.49 20.85 -10.52
CA VAL A 315 1.43 21.65 -11.16
C VAL A 315 2.02 22.47 -12.31
N LEU A 316 3.08 23.23 -12.06
CA LEU A 316 3.73 24.04 -13.08
C LEU A 316 4.42 23.21 -14.17
N ALA A 317 4.99 22.06 -13.81
CA ALA A 317 5.72 21.22 -14.76
C ALA A 317 4.81 20.39 -15.68
N LEU A 318 3.62 20.00 -15.22
CA LEU A 318 2.80 19.03 -15.93
C LEU A 318 1.30 19.37 -15.95
N PHE A 319 0.67 19.58 -14.79
CA PHE A 319 -0.78 19.66 -14.72
C PHE A 319 -1.35 20.92 -15.38
N LEU A 320 -0.82 22.08 -15.04
CA LEU A 320 -1.27 23.35 -15.61
C LEU A 320 -1.01 23.45 -17.12
N PRO A 321 0.19 23.14 -17.67
CA PRO A 321 0.41 23.13 -19.11
C PRO A 321 -0.50 22.17 -19.86
N TYR A 322 -0.74 20.98 -19.30
CA TYR A 322 -1.63 20.01 -19.90
C TYR A 322 -3.08 20.53 -19.96
N HIS A 323 -3.58 21.10 -18.86
CA HIS A 323 -4.92 21.65 -18.77
C HIS A 323 -5.12 22.81 -19.74
N LEU A 324 -4.19 23.76 -19.79
CA LEU A 324 -4.24 24.91 -20.72
C LEU A 324 -4.27 24.50 -22.19
N ILE A 325 -3.64 23.37 -22.54
CA ILE A 325 -3.58 22.89 -23.94
C ILE A 325 -4.82 22.04 -24.29
N THR A 326 -5.29 21.21 -23.38
CA THR A 326 -6.28 20.16 -23.69
C THR A 326 -7.66 20.43 -23.11
N GLY A 327 -7.78 21.27 -22.08
CA GLY A 327 -9.00 21.46 -21.28
C GLY A 327 -9.31 20.29 -20.33
N TYR A 328 -8.43 19.28 -20.24
CA TYR A 328 -8.57 18.13 -19.36
C TYR A 328 -7.53 18.17 -18.24
N TYR A 329 -7.83 17.49 -17.10
CA TYR A 329 -6.83 17.33 -16.05
C TYR A 329 -5.95 16.12 -16.30
N PHE A 330 -4.63 16.29 -16.14
CA PHE A 330 -3.69 15.18 -16.27
C PHE A 330 -3.90 14.18 -15.12
N PRO A 331 -3.96 12.85 -15.40
CA PRO A 331 -4.25 11.85 -14.38
C PRO A 331 -3.07 11.63 -13.41
N CYS A 332 -3.34 11.74 -12.10
CA CYS A 332 -2.34 11.64 -11.03
C CYS A 332 -1.60 10.29 -11.02
N GLY A 333 -2.26 9.19 -11.39
CA GLY A 333 -1.64 7.87 -11.46
C GLY A 333 -0.48 7.81 -12.45
N TRP A 334 -0.70 8.31 -13.66
CA TRP A 334 0.35 8.36 -14.68
C TRP A 334 1.42 9.42 -14.37
N ALA A 335 1.03 10.53 -13.74
CA ALA A 335 1.98 11.55 -13.30
C ALA A 335 2.95 10.98 -12.25
N THR A 336 2.43 10.29 -11.24
CA THR A 336 3.23 9.66 -10.19
C THR A 336 4.20 8.63 -10.77
N LEU A 337 3.73 7.79 -11.70
CA LEU A 337 4.59 6.83 -12.41
C LEU A 337 5.68 7.54 -13.20
N MET A 338 5.33 8.54 -14.01
CA MET A 338 6.29 9.28 -14.84
C MET A 338 7.39 9.92 -13.99
N PHE A 339 7.03 10.59 -12.90
CA PHE A 339 8.00 11.20 -11.98
C PHE A 339 8.90 10.15 -11.33
N ALA A 340 8.34 9.02 -10.90
CA ALA A 340 9.10 7.92 -10.32
C ALA A 340 10.12 7.35 -11.33
N LEU A 341 9.70 7.06 -12.56
CA LEU A 341 10.56 6.50 -13.61
C LEU A 341 11.72 7.43 -13.95
N VAL A 342 11.44 8.70 -14.16
CA VAL A 342 12.49 9.71 -14.44
C VAL A 342 13.45 9.83 -13.26
N GLY A 343 12.93 9.88 -12.03
CA GLY A 343 13.73 9.93 -10.82
C GLY A 343 14.66 8.73 -10.67
N ILE A 344 14.19 7.50 -10.92
CA ILE A 344 14.99 6.27 -10.89
C ILE A 344 16.14 6.31 -11.91
N ILE A 345 15.88 6.80 -13.12
CA ILE A 345 16.91 6.96 -14.16
C ILE A 345 18.01 7.92 -13.69
N PHE A 346 17.62 9.08 -13.18
CA PHE A 346 18.60 10.10 -12.73
C PHE A 346 19.35 9.66 -11.47
N LEU A 347 18.69 8.94 -10.55
CA LEU A 347 19.36 8.33 -9.40
C LEU A 347 20.48 7.36 -9.84
N THR A 348 20.21 6.53 -10.84
CA THR A 348 21.21 5.63 -11.43
C THR A 348 22.37 6.41 -12.05
N LYS A 349 22.07 7.46 -12.81
CA LYS A 349 23.10 8.31 -13.44
C LYS A 349 24.00 8.99 -12.40
N ILE A 350 23.42 9.54 -11.33
CA ILE A 350 24.17 10.14 -10.22
C ILE A 350 25.08 9.10 -9.60
N TYR A 351 24.53 7.93 -9.25
CA TYR A 351 25.29 6.86 -8.63
C TYR A 351 26.51 6.46 -9.46
N LEU A 352 26.30 6.18 -10.75
CA LEU A 352 27.39 5.79 -11.65
C LEU A 352 28.41 6.91 -11.85
N ALA A 353 27.98 8.18 -11.90
CA ALA A 353 28.88 9.31 -12.01
C ALA A 353 29.77 9.48 -10.76
N VAL A 354 29.19 9.29 -9.57
CA VAL A 354 29.94 9.30 -8.30
C VAL A 354 30.94 8.15 -8.25
N ILE A 355 30.52 6.92 -8.62
CA ILE A 355 31.43 5.77 -8.69
C ILE A 355 32.58 6.07 -9.65
N GLU A 356 32.30 6.60 -10.83
CA GLU A 356 33.32 6.91 -11.83
C GLU A 356 34.31 7.98 -11.35
N LYS A 357 33.85 9.01 -10.66
CA LYS A 357 34.71 10.11 -10.19
C LYS A 357 35.52 9.76 -8.95
N LYS A 358 34.92 9.00 -8.01
CA LYS A 358 35.50 8.83 -6.66
C LYS A 358 35.86 7.39 -6.29
N PHE A 359 35.26 6.38 -6.94
CA PHE A 359 35.30 5.00 -6.48
C PHE A 359 35.60 3.97 -7.60
N ARG A 360 36.42 4.33 -8.57
CA ARG A 360 36.75 3.50 -9.75
C ARG A 360 37.33 2.12 -9.42
N GLU A 361 37.99 2.02 -8.28
CA GLU A 361 38.70 0.81 -7.85
C GLU A 361 37.77 -0.20 -7.14
N LEU A 362 36.51 0.17 -6.90
CA LEU A 362 35.56 -0.76 -6.28
C LEU A 362 35.31 -1.98 -7.17
N PRO A 363 35.13 -3.16 -6.56
CA PRO A 363 34.69 -4.35 -7.28
C PRO A 363 33.33 -4.11 -7.96
N THR A 364 33.18 -4.62 -9.18
CA THR A 364 31.93 -4.51 -9.95
C THR A 364 30.71 -4.97 -9.14
N ASN A 365 30.85 -6.05 -8.36
CA ASN A 365 29.78 -6.56 -7.52
C ASN A 365 29.35 -5.56 -6.44
N THR A 366 30.30 -4.91 -5.80
CA THR A 366 30.04 -3.88 -4.78
C THR A 366 29.27 -2.71 -5.38
N VAL A 367 29.65 -2.29 -6.60
CA VAL A 367 28.96 -1.22 -7.32
C VAL A 367 27.51 -1.63 -7.64
N LEU A 368 27.29 -2.83 -8.17
CA LEU A 368 25.95 -3.30 -8.49
C LEU A 368 25.08 -3.50 -7.24
N ALA A 369 25.66 -4.04 -6.16
CA ALA A 369 25.01 -4.18 -4.88
C ALA A 369 24.57 -2.83 -4.32
N GLY A 370 25.46 -1.83 -4.33
CA GLY A 370 25.17 -0.48 -3.88
C GLY A 370 24.04 0.15 -4.70
N LEU A 371 24.00 -0.05 -6.01
CA LEU A 371 22.90 0.44 -6.85
C LEU A 371 21.56 -0.20 -6.49
N ILE A 372 21.51 -1.52 -6.32
CA ILE A 372 20.28 -2.23 -5.90
C ILE A 372 19.81 -1.68 -4.54
N THR A 373 20.72 -1.59 -3.57
CA THR A 373 20.40 -1.08 -2.24
C THR A 373 19.86 0.35 -2.32
N LEU A 374 20.50 1.22 -3.11
CA LEU A 374 20.10 2.62 -3.27
C LEU A 374 18.70 2.74 -3.90
N GLN A 375 18.41 1.99 -4.96
CA GLN A 375 17.10 2.00 -5.62
C GLN A 375 16.01 1.44 -4.71
N MET A 376 16.26 0.32 -4.01
CA MET A 376 15.30 -0.29 -3.10
C MET A 376 15.03 0.58 -1.87
N SER A 377 16.08 1.14 -1.26
CA SER A 377 15.93 1.98 -0.06
C SER A 377 15.27 3.33 -0.35
N SER A 378 15.29 3.80 -1.60
CA SER A 378 14.58 5.03 -2.00
C SER A 378 13.05 4.88 -1.85
N GLY A 379 12.52 3.67 -1.94
CA GLY A 379 11.09 3.39 -1.86
C GLY A 379 10.25 3.94 -3.02
N ILE A 380 10.85 4.71 -3.94
CA ILE A 380 10.12 5.47 -4.95
C ILE A 380 9.31 4.60 -5.92
N MET A 381 9.75 3.37 -6.17
CA MET A 381 9.03 2.43 -7.03
C MET A 381 7.65 2.02 -6.47
N PHE A 382 7.40 2.21 -5.17
CA PHE A 382 6.11 1.90 -4.54
C PHE A 382 5.11 3.06 -4.60
N SER A 383 5.56 4.29 -4.87
CA SER A 383 4.68 5.47 -4.94
C SER A 383 3.50 5.31 -5.91
N PRO A 384 3.66 4.66 -7.10
CA PRO A 384 2.54 4.48 -8.01
C PRO A 384 1.47 3.49 -7.54
N ALA A 385 1.73 2.70 -6.48
CA ALA A 385 0.73 1.81 -5.90
C ALA A 385 -0.42 2.56 -5.19
N ARG A 386 -0.18 3.82 -4.81
CA ARG A 386 -1.16 4.69 -4.16
C ARG A 386 -0.95 6.13 -4.65
N PRO A 387 -1.42 6.50 -5.85
CA PRO A 387 -1.12 7.78 -6.49
C PRO A 387 -1.93 8.94 -5.89
N LEU A 388 -1.85 9.13 -4.56
CA LEU A 388 -2.51 10.18 -3.83
C LEU A 388 -1.59 11.41 -3.64
N PHE A 389 -2.05 12.33 -2.79
CA PHE A 389 -1.42 13.63 -2.50
C PHE A 389 0.08 13.54 -2.20
N TYR A 390 0.43 12.72 -1.20
CA TYR A 390 1.81 12.62 -0.73
C TYR A 390 2.70 11.90 -1.73
N GLU A 391 2.23 10.81 -2.30
CA GLU A 391 3.00 9.98 -3.22
C GLU A 391 3.33 10.74 -4.52
N LEU A 392 2.38 11.54 -5.02
CA LEU A 392 2.61 12.41 -6.17
C LEU A 392 3.65 13.49 -5.86
N ALA A 393 3.49 14.19 -4.74
CA ALA A 393 4.42 15.24 -4.32
C ALA A 393 5.83 14.69 -4.06
N ILE A 394 5.93 13.52 -3.38
CA ILE A 394 7.19 12.83 -3.12
C ILE A 394 7.86 12.40 -4.43
N ALA A 395 7.12 11.80 -5.37
CA ALA A 395 7.68 11.36 -6.64
C ALA A 395 8.20 12.53 -7.47
N ALA A 396 7.47 13.64 -7.53
CA ALA A 396 7.88 14.84 -8.22
C ALA A 396 9.09 15.51 -7.55
N GLY A 397 9.09 15.61 -6.22
CA GLY A 397 10.22 16.13 -5.44
C GLY A 397 11.49 15.30 -5.64
N PHE A 398 11.36 13.97 -5.57
CA PHE A 398 12.44 13.02 -5.82
C PHE A 398 13.04 13.21 -7.23
N MET A 399 12.20 13.27 -8.27
CA MET A 399 12.63 13.52 -9.64
C MET A 399 13.41 14.83 -9.77
N ASN A 400 12.87 15.93 -9.25
CA ASN A 400 13.49 17.25 -9.36
C ASN A 400 14.85 17.31 -8.63
N VAL A 401 14.93 16.72 -7.42
CA VAL A 401 16.19 16.62 -6.66
C VAL A 401 17.20 15.75 -7.41
N ALA A 402 16.79 14.63 -7.97
CA ALA A 402 17.67 13.76 -8.74
C ALA A 402 18.20 14.45 -10.00
N ILE A 403 17.34 15.14 -10.77
CA ILE A 403 17.78 15.91 -11.94
C ILE A 403 18.75 17.01 -11.52
N GLY A 404 18.41 17.83 -10.51
CA GLY A 404 19.26 18.90 -10.02
C GLY A 404 20.62 18.41 -9.52
N ALA A 405 20.64 17.34 -8.74
CA ALA A 405 21.88 16.73 -8.26
C ALA A 405 22.75 16.19 -9.41
N TYR A 406 22.13 15.58 -10.44
CA TYR A 406 22.89 15.13 -11.61
C TYR A 406 23.52 16.27 -12.40
N LEU A 407 22.85 17.40 -12.53
CA LEU A 407 23.37 18.59 -13.24
C LEU A 407 24.52 19.26 -12.50
N LEU A 408 24.67 19.05 -11.18
CA LEU A 408 25.74 19.57 -10.35
C LEU A 408 27.00 18.68 -10.32
N ILE A 409 26.93 17.43 -10.80
CA ILE A 409 28.04 16.47 -10.87
C ILE A 409 28.82 16.63 -12.17
#